data_55ace1acb1a596841e31c7034c3099aa
#
_entry.id   55ace1acb1a596841e31c7034c3099aa
#
_cell.length_a   1.000
_cell.length_b   1.000
_cell.length_c   1.000
_cell.angle_alpha   90.00
_cell.angle_beta   90.00
_cell.angle_gamma   90.00
#
_symmetry.space_group_name_H-M   'P 1'
#
loop_
_entity.id
_entity.type
_entity.pdbx_description
1 polymer ?
#
loop_
_entity_poly.entity_id
_entity_poly.type
_entity_poly.pdbx_seq_one_letter_code
_entity_poly.pdbx_strand_id
1 'polypeptide(L)'
;MRNPYFDWIPFKAAKGEILTVRFDRPLVPRSVHRGIWMAPTEDPAVYRVGSTYDWKHLDQRTTLEARGELETKLLSFIKLPFAVENHEAAVRPIIQESKALLGLHPANERLGYFNGLGSKGSLHAPWFAACFRDYLVHGSPLPSGCDLRKNF
;
A
#
# COMPACT_ATOMS: atom_id res chain seq x y z
N MET A 1 -12.34 2.75 -9.44
CA MET A 1 -12.75 2.74 -8.03
C MET A 1 -13.68 3.93 -7.84
N ARG A 2 -14.95 3.70 -7.49
CA ARG A 2 -15.92 4.80 -7.30
C ARG A 2 -16.31 4.82 -5.82
N ASN A 3 -15.88 5.86 -5.10
CA ASN A 3 -16.39 6.15 -3.77
C ASN A 3 -17.39 7.31 -3.91
N PRO A 4 -18.70 7.09 -3.68
CA PRO A 4 -19.71 8.11 -3.94
C PRO A 4 -19.63 9.32 -3.01
N TYR A 5 -18.89 9.19 -1.90
CA TYR A 5 -18.76 10.27 -0.90
C TYR A 5 -17.47 11.07 -1.04
N PHE A 6 -16.45 10.50 -1.68
CA PHE A 6 -15.11 11.09 -1.77
C PHE A 6 -14.54 11.02 -3.19
N ASP A 7 -15.40 11.09 -4.22
CA ASP A 7 -15.02 11.06 -5.63
C ASP A 7 -14.28 12.33 -6.10
N TRP A 8 -14.45 13.42 -5.37
CA TRP A 8 -13.76 14.70 -5.55
C TRP A 8 -12.28 14.68 -5.09
N ILE A 9 -11.85 13.65 -4.34
CA ILE A 9 -10.44 13.52 -3.97
C ILE A 9 -9.64 13.05 -5.21
N PRO A 10 -8.50 13.69 -5.52
CA PRO A 10 -7.70 13.35 -6.71
C PRO A 10 -6.95 12.04 -6.53
N PHE A 11 -7.63 10.93 -6.79
CA PHE A 11 -7.00 9.63 -6.80
C PHE A 11 -6.20 9.41 -8.08
N LYS A 12 -4.97 8.97 -7.92
CA LYS A 12 -4.12 8.44 -8.99
C LYS A 12 -3.90 6.96 -8.73
N ALA A 13 -4.84 6.13 -9.19
CA ALA A 13 -4.76 4.70 -8.99
C ALA A 13 -3.55 4.09 -9.69
N ALA A 14 -2.96 3.06 -9.09
CA ALA A 14 -1.91 2.26 -9.70
C ALA A 14 -2.13 0.78 -9.42
N LYS A 15 -2.05 -0.05 -10.45
CA LYS A 15 -2.00 -1.50 -10.29
C LYS A 15 -0.65 -1.91 -9.73
N GLY A 16 -0.65 -2.88 -8.85
CA GLY A 16 0.54 -3.53 -8.36
C GLY A 16 0.37 -5.02 -8.34
N GLU A 17 1.42 -5.72 -8.73
CA GLU A 17 1.46 -7.17 -8.72
C GLU A 17 2.45 -7.64 -7.67
N ILE A 18 2.15 -8.78 -7.04
CA ILE A 18 2.95 -9.42 -6.00
C ILE A 18 3.03 -10.91 -6.26
N LEU A 19 4.15 -11.52 -5.89
CA LEU A 19 4.35 -12.96 -5.90
C LEU A 19 4.28 -13.51 -4.48
N THR A 20 3.78 -14.75 -4.34
CA THR A 20 4.04 -15.60 -3.19
C THR A 20 5.06 -16.64 -3.63
N VAL A 21 6.18 -16.67 -2.96
CA VAL A 21 7.31 -17.58 -3.30
C VAL A 21 7.61 -18.50 -2.14
N ARG A 22 7.93 -19.76 -2.46
CA ARG A 22 8.39 -20.76 -1.51
C ARG A 22 9.87 -21.04 -1.73
N PHE A 23 10.65 -21.01 -0.66
CA PHE A 23 12.03 -21.48 -0.60
C PHE A 23 12.07 -22.96 -0.19
N ASP A 24 13.17 -23.64 -0.51
CA ASP A 24 13.43 -25.04 -0.17
C ASP A 24 13.66 -25.29 1.33
N ARG A 25 13.82 -24.21 2.10
CA ARG A 25 14.04 -24.24 3.56
C ARG A 25 13.49 -22.99 4.24
N PRO A 26 13.20 -23.05 5.54
CA PRO A 26 12.86 -21.88 6.33
C PRO A 26 13.95 -20.82 6.28
N LEU A 27 13.55 -19.55 6.18
CA LEU A 27 14.43 -18.39 6.30
C LEU A 27 14.16 -17.66 7.62
N VAL A 28 15.10 -16.78 8.00
CA VAL A 28 14.88 -15.90 9.15
C VAL A 28 13.70 -14.97 8.86
N PRO A 29 12.65 -14.94 9.71
CA PRO A 29 11.41 -14.21 9.42
C PRO A 29 11.62 -12.69 9.53
N ARG A 30 12.28 -12.12 8.57
CA ARG A 30 12.55 -10.68 8.46
C ARG A 30 12.04 -10.13 7.14
N SER A 31 11.45 -8.94 7.19
CA SER A 31 11.16 -8.18 5.97
C SER A 31 12.46 -7.57 5.42
N VAL A 32 12.62 -7.65 4.11
CA VAL A 32 13.76 -7.06 3.37
C VAL A 32 13.19 -6.08 2.36
N HIS A 33 13.85 -4.93 2.21
CA HIS A 33 13.51 -3.95 1.20
C HIS A 33 14.76 -3.59 0.38
N ARG A 34 14.76 -3.98 -0.91
CA ARG A 34 15.84 -3.67 -1.85
C ARG A 34 15.30 -3.54 -3.27
N GLY A 35 14.82 -2.34 -3.61
CA GLY A 35 14.11 -2.10 -4.88
C GLY A 35 12.70 -2.69 -4.94
N ILE A 36 12.51 -3.86 -4.36
CA ILE A 36 11.23 -4.47 -4.00
C ILE A 36 11.26 -4.85 -2.52
N TRP A 37 10.11 -5.17 -1.96
CA TRP A 37 10.02 -5.74 -0.60
C TRP A 37 9.81 -7.25 -0.66
N MET A 38 10.35 -7.96 0.31
CA MET A 38 10.09 -9.36 0.60
C MET A 38 9.67 -9.46 2.07
N ALA A 39 8.50 -10.01 2.35
CA ALA A 39 7.94 -10.12 3.69
C ALA A 39 7.58 -11.56 4.03
N PRO A 40 7.87 -12.05 5.26
CA PRO A 40 7.52 -13.40 5.69
C PRO A 40 6.01 -13.57 5.79
N THR A 41 5.56 -14.82 5.67
CA THR A 41 4.20 -15.25 6.02
C THR A 41 4.24 -16.04 7.33
N GLU A 42 3.14 -16.71 7.68
CA GLU A 42 3.09 -17.63 8.82
C GLU A 42 3.96 -18.88 8.59
N ASP A 43 4.08 -19.32 7.33
CA ASP A 43 5.04 -20.37 6.95
C ASP A 43 6.43 -19.74 6.75
N PRO A 44 7.44 -20.10 7.56
CA PRO A 44 8.77 -19.52 7.48
C PRO A 44 9.54 -19.82 6.18
N ALA A 45 9.05 -20.72 5.35
CA ALA A 45 9.59 -20.98 4.02
C ALA A 45 8.87 -20.16 2.93
N VAL A 46 7.74 -19.47 3.25
CA VAL A 46 6.93 -18.75 2.27
C VAL A 46 7.01 -17.24 2.50
N TYR A 47 7.23 -16.51 1.42
CA TYR A 47 7.37 -15.06 1.43
C TYR A 47 6.48 -14.41 0.37
N ARG A 48 5.93 -13.25 0.70
CA ARG A 48 5.33 -12.35 -0.29
C ARG A 48 6.38 -11.38 -0.80
N VAL A 49 6.39 -11.17 -2.11
CA VAL A 49 7.39 -10.35 -2.80
C VAL A 49 6.68 -9.34 -3.69
N GLY A 50 7.05 -8.08 -3.58
CA GLY A 50 6.40 -7.04 -4.36
C GLY A 50 7.09 -5.68 -4.26
N SER A 51 6.59 -4.73 -4.95
CA SER A 51 5.53 -4.84 -5.93
C SER A 51 5.85 -4.04 -7.18
N THR A 52 5.21 -4.37 -8.26
CA THR A 52 5.25 -3.54 -9.46
C THR A 52 4.36 -2.31 -9.35
N TYR A 53 4.49 -1.38 -10.29
CA TYR A 53 3.62 -0.21 -10.45
C TYR A 53 3.25 -0.05 -11.93
N ASP A 54 1.97 -0.23 -12.24
CA ASP A 54 1.41 0.08 -13.55
C ASP A 54 0.32 1.16 -13.39
N TRP A 55 0.50 2.27 -14.05
CA TRP A 55 -0.38 3.44 -14.02
C TRP A 55 -1.39 3.46 -15.17
N LYS A 56 -1.23 2.54 -16.13
CA LYS A 56 -2.03 2.51 -17.35
C LYS A 56 -3.12 1.45 -17.32
N HIS A 57 -2.78 0.24 -16.87
CA HIS A 57 -3.70 -0.91 -16.88
C HIS A 57 -4.24 -1.15 -15.47
N LEU A 58 -5.37 -0.52 -15.16
CA LEU A 58 -5.98 -0.56 -13.82
C LEU A 58 -6.99 -1.72 -13.69
N ASP A 59 -6.54 -2.92 -14.02
CA ASP A 59 -7.28 -4.16 -13.84
C ASP A 59 -6.68 -5.03 -12.71
N GLN A 60 -7.24 -6.21 -12.51
CA GLN A 60 -6.74 -7.18 -11.53
C GLN A 60 -6.08 -8.41 -12.21
N ARG A 61 -5.70 -8.29 -13.47
CA ARG A 61 -5.06 -9.36 -14.22
C ARG A 61 -3.56 -9.32 -13.98
N THR A 62 -2.98 -10.47 -13.71
CA THR A 62 -1.53 -10.62 -13.62
C THR A 62 -0.89 -10.67 -15.00
N THR A 63 0.38 -10.26 -15.11
CA THR A 63 1.12 -10.21 -16.37
C THR A 63 2.44 -10.96 -16.27
N LEU A 64 2.89 -11.56 -17.37
CA LEU A 64 4.19 -12.23 -17.41
C LEU A 64 5.34 -11.24 -17.24
N GLU A 65 5.20 -10.02 -17.74
CA GLU A 65 6.17 -8.95 -17.60
C GLU A 65 6.39 -8.59 -16.12
N ALA A 66 5.29 -8.37 -15.37
CA ALA A 66 5.37 -8.06 -13.95
C ALA A 66 5.97 -9.21 -13.14
N ARG A 67 5.63 -10.45 -13.48
CA ARG A 67 6.24 -11.64 -12.88
C ARG A 67 7.76 -11.67 -13.12
N GLY A 68 8.18 -11.52 -14.37
CA GLY A 68 9.61 -11.51 -14.72
C GLY A 68 10.38 -10.37 -14.07
N GLU A 69 9.77 -9.18 -13.95
CA GLU A 69 10.34 -8.04 -13.22
C GLU A 69 10.58 -8.40 -11.74
N LEU A 70 9.59 -8.97 -11.07
CA LEU A 70 9.68 -9.32 -9.65
C LEU A 70 10.69 -10.45 -9.40
N GLU A 71 10.69 -11.49 -10.24
CA GLU A 71 11.67 -12.58 -10.16
C GLU A 71 13.10 -12.06 -10.37
N THR A 72 13.31 -11.21 -11.37
CA THR A 72 14.63 -10.62 -11.65
C THR A 72 15.12 -9.78 -10.48
N LYS A 73 14.25 -8.93 -9.92
CA LYS A 73 14.58 -8.11 -8.76
C LYS A 73 14.86 -8.96 -7.52
N LEU A 74 14.09 -10.01 -7.29
CA LEU A 74 14.31 -10.93 -6.16
C LEU A 74 15.67 -11.62 -6.29
N LEU A 75 16.01 -12.15 -7.47
CA LEU A 75 17.28 -12.80 -7.76
C LEU A 75 18.49 -11.87 -7.61
N SER A 76 18.29 -10.55 -7.68
CA SER A 76 19.38 -9.59 -7.50
C SER A 76 19.98 -9.60 -6.07
N PHE A 77 19.21 -10.05 -5.08
CA PHE A 77 19.66 -10.08 -3.67
C PHE A 77 19.44 -11.41 -2.95
N ILE A 78 18.61 -12.32 -3.49
CA ILE A 78 18.44 -13.69 -2.99
C ILE A 78 19.13 -14.64 -3.95
N LYS A 79 20.02 -15.47 -3.42
CA LYS A 79 20.77 -16.49 -4.19
C LYS A 79 20.29 -17.91 -3.90
N LEU A 80 19.09 -18.04 -3.36
CA LEU A 80 18.45 -19.34 -3.06
C LEU A 80 17.43 -19.67 -4.14
N PRO A 81 17.27 -20.95 -4.49
CA PRO A 81 16.18 -21.37 -5.35
C PRO A 81 14.83 -21.13 -4.67
N PHE A 82 13.82 -20.79 -5.46
CA PHE A 82 12.45 -20.63 -5.00
C PHE A 82 11.47 -21.07 -6.09
N ALA A 83 10.28 -21.42 -5.66
CA ALA A 83 9.13 -21.67 -6.54
C ALA A 83 8.10 -20.54 -6.35
N VAL A 84 7.50 -20.09 -7.45
CA VAL A 84 6.35 -19.15 -7.37
C VAL A 84 5.08 -19.97 -7.15
N GLU A 85 4.45 -19.81 -5.99
CA GLU A 85 3.21 -20.51 -5.63
C GLU A 85 1.96 -19.73 -6.04
N ASN A 86 2.02 -18.38 -5.99
CA ASN A 86 0.89 -17.54 -6.36
C ASN A 86 1.36 -16.22 -6.98
N HIS A 87 0.50 -15.63 -7.79
CA HIS A 87 0.69 -14.32 -8.42
C HIS A 87 -0.62 -13.55 -8.39
N GLU A 88 -0.61 -12.39 -7.77
CA GLU A 88 -1.80 -11.57 -7.52
C GLU A 88 -1.61 -10.15 -8.03
N ALA A 89 -2.71 -9.54 -8.46
CA ALA A 89 -2.75 -8.15 -8.88
C ALA A 89 -3.88 -7.40 -8.16
N ALA A 90 -3.61 -6.17 -7.76
CA ALA A 90 -4.61 -5.29 -7.17
C ALA A 90 -4.36 -3.83 -7.54
N VAL A 91 -5.44 -3.05 -7.59
CA VAL A 91 -5.38 -1.61 -7.85
C VAL A 91 -5.36 -0.85 -6.52
N ARG A 92 -4.31 -0.06 -6.32
CA ARG A 92 -4.14 0.77 -5.13
C ARG A 92 -4.82 2.12 -5.31
N PRO A 93 -5.61 2.59 -4.34
CA PRO A 93 -6.19 3.94 -4.33
C PRO A 93 -5.14 4.95 -3.84
N ILE A 94 -4.19 5.28 -4.69
CA ILE A 94 -3.14 6.25 -4.36
C ILE A 94 -3.73 7.65 -4.52
N ILE A 95 -3.48 8.53 -3.55
CA ILE A 95 -3.78 9.96 -3.67
C ILE A 95 -2.62 10.63 -4.41
N GLN A 96 -2.94 11.54 -5.31
CA GLN A 96 -1.95 12.36 -5.98
C GLN A 96 -1.08 13.05 -4.92
N GLU A 97 0.24 13.12 -5.14
CA GLU A 97 1.24 13.67 -4.21
C GLU A 97 1.53 12.82 -2.96
N SER A 98 0.89 11.66 -2.79
CA SER A 98 1.09 10.75 -1.64
C SER A 98 1.04 11.46 -0.28
N LYS A 99 0.10 12.40 -0.12
CA LYS A 99 -0.10 13.23 1.06
C LYS A 99 -1.17 12.59 1.95
N ALA A 100 -0.86 12.44 3.23
CA ALA A 100 -1.84 11.97 4.19
C ALA A 100 -3.02 12.96 4.27
N LEU A 101 -4.23 12.45 4.13
CA LEU A 101 -5.46 13.22 4.26
C LEU A 101 -6.36 12.60 5.32
N LEU A 102 -6.76 13.41 6.27
CA LEU A 102 -7.56 13.05 7.44
C LEU A 102 -8.67 14.09 7.63
N GLY A 103 -9.81 13.66 8.09
CA GLY A 103 -10.86 14.60 8.46
C GLY A 103 -12.26 14.08 8.19
N LEU A 104 -13.23 14.89 8.56
CA LEU A 104 -14.64 14.63 8.29
C LEU A 104 -15.04 15.24 6.95
N HIS A 105 -16.00 14.60 6.30
CA HIS A 105 -16.57 15.07 5.04
C HIS A 105 -17.19 16.48 5.26
N PRO A 106 -16.92 17.45 4.38
CA PRO A 106 -17.38 18.83 4.59
C PRO A 106 -18.90 18.99 4.71
N ALA A 107 -19.68 18.16 4.02
CA ALA A 107 -21.14 18.20 4.05
C ALA A 107 -21.78 17.11 4.92
N ASN A 108 -21.03 16.19 5.51
CA ASN A 108 -21.57 15.15 6.37
C ASN A 108 -20.55 14.69 7.43
N GLU A 109 -20.67 15.22 8.63
CA GLU A 109 -19.76 14.94 9.75
C GLU A 109 -19.80 13.50 10.28
N ARG A 110 -20.72 12.66 9.78
CA ARG A 110 -20.74 11.23 10.09
C ARG A 110 -19.79 10.41 9.21
N LEU A 111 -19.22 11.02 8.17
CA LEU A 111 -18.29 10.38 7.26
C LEU A 111 -16.86 10.89 7.52
N GLY A 112 -15.99 9.99 7.93
CA GLY A 112 -14.57 10.23 8.10
C GLY A 112 -13.75 9.73 6.93
N TYR A 113 -12.64 10.41 6.65
CA TYR A 113 -11.65 10.03 5.66
C TYR A 113 -10.28 9.86 6.31
N PHE A 114 -9.61 8.77 5.97
CA PHE A 114 -8.27 8.46 6.45
C PHE A 114 -7.52 7.69 5.37
N ASN A 115 -6.65 8.37 4.61
CA ASN A 115 -5.87 7.75 3.53
C ASN A 115 -4.64 8.61 3.17
N GLY A 116 -3.93 8.24 2.10
CA GLY A 116 -2.81 9.00 1.56
C GLY A 116 -1.47 8.73 2.24
N LEU A 117 -1.37 7.69 3.06
CA LEU A 117 -0.16 7.38 3.83
C LEU A 117 1.03 6.90 2.99
N GLY A 118 0.82 6.66 1.69
CA GLY A 118 1.84 6.22 0.75
C GLY A 118 2.42 4.83 1.04
N SER A 119 3.61 4.57 0.55
CA SER A 119 4.30 3.27 0.67
C SER A 119 4.76 2.94 2.10
N LYS A 120 4.77 3.93 3.00
CA LYS A 120 5.17 3.79 4.41
C LYS A 120 3.96 3.84 5.35
N GLY A 121 2.77 3.48 4.85
CA GLY A 121 1.53 3.56 5.61
C GLY A 121 1.58 2.82 6.94
N SER A 122 2.13 1.62 7.00
CA SER A 122 2.27 0.85 8.24
C SER A 122 3.11 1.55 9.32
N LEU A 123 4.10 2.35 8.91
CA LEU A 123 4.92 3.14 9.83
C LEU A 123 4.20 4.40 10.32
N HIS A 124 3.48 5.06 9.42
CA HIS A 124 2.85 6.36 9.70
C HIS A 124 1.45 6.24 10.31
N ALA A 125 0.71 5.15 10.00
CA ALA A 125 -0.67 4.99 10.41
C ALA A 125 -0.91 5.14 11.92
N PRO A 126 -0.10 4.58 12.84
CA PRO A 126 -0.33 4.71 14.27
C PRO A 126 -0.35 6.17 14.73
N TRP A 127 0.60 6.98 14.25
CA TRP A 127 0.68 8.40 14.61
C TRP A 127 -0.50 9.20 14.05
N PHE A 128 -0.81 9.04 12.77
CA PHE A 128 -1.96 9.70 12.14
C PHE A 128 -3.28 9.27 12.75
N ALA A 129 -3.42 8.00 13.16
CA ALA A 129 -4.60 7.49 13.85
C ALA A 129 -4.79 8.18 15.22
N ALA A 130 -3.71 8.39 15.96
CA ALA A 130 -3.74 9.13 17.21
C ALA A 130 -4.18 10.60 16.98
N CYS A 131 -3.61 11.26 15.98
CA CYS A 131 -4.02 12.62 15.60
C CYS A 131 -5.50 12.69 15.21
N PHE A 132 -5.97 11.71 14.45
CA PHE A 132 -7.38 11.67 14.02
C PHE A 132 -8.34 11.39 15.19
N ARG A 133 -7.95 10.51 16.11
CA ARG A 133 -8.68 10.28 17.36
C ARG A 133 -8.82 11.58 18.15
N ASP A 134 -7.72 12.30 18.35
CA ASP A 134 -7.72 13.54 19.13
C ASP A 134 -8.55 14.63 18.45
N TYR A 135 -8.54 14.68 17.13
CA TYR A 135 -9.43 15.54 16.36
C TYR A 135 -10.91 15.19 16.60
N LEU A 136 -11.26 13.89 16.56
CA LEU A 136 -12.66 13.46 16.72
C LEU A 136 -13.17 13.60 18.17
N VAL A 137 -12.32 13.35 19.17
CA VAL A 137 -12.74 13.30 20.58
C VAL A 137 -12.56 14.64 21.27
N HIS A 138 -11.50 15.36 20.96
CA HIS A 138 -11.11 16.58 21.68
C HIS A 138 -11.16 17.85 20.82
N GLY A 139 -11.51 17.74 19.53
CA GLY A 139 -11.48 18.89 18.62
C GLY A 139 -10.07 19.41 18.32
N SER A 140 -9.03 18.63 18.62
CA SER A 140 -7.64 19.02 18.39
C SER A 140 -7.38 19.26 16.89
N PRO A 141 -6.57 20.24 16.49
CA PRO A 141 -6.29 20.48 15.08
C PRO A 141 -5.52 19.30 14.46
N LEU A 142 -5.88 18.96 13.23
CA LEU A 142 -5.13 17.98 12.45
C LEU A 142 -3.75 18.53 12.04
N PRO A 143 -2.75 17.66 11.81
CA PRO A 143 -1.43 18.09 11.37
C PRO A 143 -1.49 18.98 10.12
N SER A 144 -0.60 19.95 10.05
CA SER A 144 -0.54 20.89 8.93
C SER A 144 -0.49 20.15 7.58
N GLY A 145 -1.34 20.57 6.66
CA GLY A 145 -1.44 19.99 5.33
C GLY A 145 -2.15 18.65 5.24
N CYS A 146 -2.60 18.04 6.37
CA CYS A 146 -3.32 16.76 6.35
C CYS A 146 -4.84 16.91 6.50
N ASP A 147 -5.31 18.09 6.85
CA ASP A 147 -6.74 18.36 7.07
C ASP A 147 -7.49 18.32 5.73
N LEU A 148 -8.43 17.36 5.62
CA LEU A 148 -9.23 17.17 4.42
C LEU A 148 -10.00 18.46 4.03
N ARG A 149 -10.58 19.17 4.99
CA ARG A 149 -11.37 20.39 4.76
C ARG A 149 -10.56 21.60 4.29
N LYS A 150 -9.24 21.57 4.49
CA LYS A 150 -8.34 22.68 4.10
C LYS A 150 -7.62 22.42 2.78
N ASN A 151 -7.75 21.24 2.23
CA ASN A 151 -7.07 20.86 0.98
C ASN A 151 -8.01 20.86 -0.23
N PHE A 152 -9.32 21.00 -0.02
CA PHE A 152 -10.35 21.03 -1.08
C PHE A 152 -11.48 21.99 -0.76
#